data_faf0c87ff2966e020d04f42b9bc51671
#
_entry.id   faf0c87ff2966e020d04f42b9bc51671
#
_cell.length_a   1.000
_cell.length_b   1.000
_cell.length_c   1.000
_cell.angle_alpha   90.00
_cell.angle_beta   90.00
_cell.angle_gamma   90.00
#
_symmetry.space_group_name_H-M   'P 1'
#
loop_
_entity.id
_entity.type
_entity.pdbx_description
1 polymer ?
#
loop_
_entity_poly.entity_id
_entity_poly.type
_entity_poly.pdbx_seq_one_letter_code
_entity_poly.pdbx_strand_id
1 'polypeptide(L)'
;MPLAASIIASFSLFATLELAVVSGASAELAPTGSASVEENLVVDVPEAPENLLPTSVAMSEGRAVSSMSMLMVSQMVEQVEKARTPKGARKIAQGIAKEKYRWGSYQFSCLDSLWTKESNWNYRARNPRTGAHGIPQALPAVKMEIISTDWRTNPVTQIRWGLHYIDVRYETPCRALAKFKRSRYY
;
A
#
# COMPACT_ATOMS: atom_id res chain seq x y z
N MET A 1 32.12 -1.41 -49.05
CA MET A 1 32.84 -2.70 -48.83
C MET A 1 33.79 -2.52 -47.67
N PRO A 2 33.97 -3.43 -46.70
CA PRO A 2 33.24 -4.68 -46.35
C PRO A 2 32.54 -4.56 -45.00
N LEU A 3 31.46 -5.24 -44.68
CA LEU A 3 31.23 -6.62 -44.25
C LEU A 3 32.08 -7.10 -43.05
N ALA A 4 31.41 -7.42 -41.97
CA ALA A 4 31.59 -8.54 -41.05
C ALA A 4 31.09 -8.14 -39.66
N ALA A 5 30.50 -8.93 -38.79
CA ALA A 5 29.99 -10.28 -38.79
C ALA A 5 29.16 -10.45 -37.50
N SER A 6 28.19 -11.32 -37.56
CA SER A 6 27.40 -11.85 -36.44
C SER A 6 28.24 -12.41 -35.31
N ILE A 7 27.80 -12.28 -34.08
CA ILE A 7 27.97 -13.31 -33.05
C ILE A 7 26.65 -13.48 -32.27
N ILE A 8 26.05 -14.62 -32.55
CA ILE A 8 24.94 -15.22 -31.79
C ILE A 8 25.57 -15.94 -30.60
N ALA A 9 25.12 -15.67 -29.40
CA ALA A 9 25.37 -16.53 -28.25
C ALA A 9 24.05 -16.85 -27.57
N SER A 10 23.52 -18.01 -27.93
CA SER A 10 22.47 -18.72 -27.21
C SER A 10 23.01 -19.23 -25.89
N PHE A 11 22.35 -18.94 -24.78
CA PHE A 11 22.48 -19.71 -23.55
C PHE A 11 21.09 -20.12 -23.09
N SER A 12 20.74 -21.34 -23.47
CA SER A 12 19.68 -22.12 -22.85
C SER A 12 20.23 -22.70 -21.57
N LEU A 13 19.59 -22.44 -20.44
CA LEU A 13 19.76 -23.23 -19.25
C LEU A 13 18.38 -23.61 -18.72
N PHE A 14 17.98 -24.84 -19.04
CA PHE A 14 16.87 -25.55 -18.42
C PHE A 14 17.31 -25.97 -17.02
N ALA A 15 16.60 -25.51 -16.01
CA ALA A 15 16.65 -26.14 -14.69
C ALA A 15 15.26 -26.72 -14.40
N THR A 16 15.17 -28.00 -14.55
CA THR A 16 14.09 -28.86 -14.08
C THR A 16 14.16 -28.93 -12.56
N LEU A 17 13.09 -28.51 -11.87
CA LEU A 17 12.93 -28.75 -10.43
C LEU A 17 11.83 -29.79 -10.24
N GLU A 18 12.24 -30.96 -9.73
CA GLU A 18 11.39 -32.11 -9.44
C GLU A 18 10.40 -31.81 -8.30
N LEU A 19 9.17 -32.29 -8.52
CA LEU A 19 8.13 -32.39 -7.51
C LEU A 19 8.48 -33.54 -6.54
N ALA A 20 8.67 -33.24 -5.27
CA ALA A 20 8.61 -34.23 -4.21
C ALA A 20 7.18 -34.27 -3.65
N VAL A 21 6.45 -35.32 -3.98
CA VAL A 21 5.19 -35.72 -3.37
C VAL A 21 5.53 -36.40 -2.05
N VAL A 22 5.11 -35.82 -0.91
CA VAL A 22 5.07 -36.53 0.36
C VAL A 22 3.62 -36.86 0.70
N SER A 23 3.31 -38.14 0.55
CA SER A 23 2.08 -38.78 0.96
C SER A 23 2.25 -39.35 2.37
N GLY A 24 1.17 -39.31 3.16
CA GLY A 24 1.00 -40.10 4.38
C GLY A 24 0.86 -39.24 5.65
N ALA A 25 -0.03 -39.45 6.54
CA ALA A 25 -0.97 -40.49 6.83
C ALA A 25 -2.02 -39.93 7.80
N SER A 26 -3.23 -40.37 7.60
CA SER A 26 -4.33 -40.24 8.59
C SER A 26 -4.02 -40.97 9.86
N ALA A 27 -4.31 -40.38 11.03
CA ALA A 27 -4.56 -41.10 12.26
C ALA A 27 -5.74 -40.45 12.98
N GLU A 28 -6.83 -41.14 12.89
CA GLU A 28 -8.06 -41.03 13.67
C GLU A 28 -7.83 -41.62 15.05
N LEU A 29 -8.22 -40.95 16.12
CA LEU A 29 -8.62 -41.53 17.38
C LEU A 29 -9.32 -40.50 18.28
N ALA A 30 -10.60 -40.63 18.46
CA ALA A 30 -11.40 -40.11 19.57
C ALA A 30 -11.73 -41.28 20.50
N PRO A 31 -12.53 -41.07 21.56
CA PRO A 31 -12.45 -40.17 22.70
C PRO A 31 -12.44 -40.98 24.02
N THR A 32 -12.24 -40.36 25.16
CA THR A 32 -12.97 -40.66 26.46
C THR A 32 -12.18 -40.05 27.62
N GLY A 33 -12.93 -39.53 28.61
CA GLY A 33 -12.39 -39.34 29.94
C GLY A 33 -12.81 -38.02 30.62
N SER A 34 -14.06 -38.00 31.12
CA SER A 34 -14.53 -37.10 32.15
C SER A 34 -13.72 -37.30 33.42
N ALA A 35 -13.17 -36.25 33.98
CA ALA A 35 -12.85 -36.16 35.41
C ALA A 35 -12.86 -34.69 35.85
N SER A 36 -13.89 -34.34 36.56
CA SER A 36 -14.04 -33.16 37.38
C SER A 36 -13.09 -33.24 38.56
N VAL A 37 -12.21 -32.22 38.68
CA VAL A 37 -11.55 -31.92 39.96
C VAL A 37 -11.62 -30.41 40.14
N GLU A 38 -12.55 -29.96 40.96
CA GLU A 38 -12.55 -28.61 41.55
C GLU A 38 -11.47 -28.59 42.63
N GLU A 39 -10.37 -27.96 42.35
CA GLU A 39 -9.40 -27.60 43.39
C GLU A 39 -9.44 -26.09 43.58
N ASN A 40 -10.13 -25.68 44.67
CA ASN A 40 -10.14 -24.33 45.21
C ASN A 40 -8.72 -23.95 45.65
N LEU A 41 -7.95 -23.31 44.78
CA LEU A 41 -6.73 -22.64 45.20
C LEU A 41 -7.08 -21.19 45.61
N VAL A 42 -7.29 -21.03 46.92
CA VAL A 42 -7.33 -19.72 47.57
C VAL A 42 -5.91 -19.17 47.49
N VAL A 43 -5.61 -18.35 46.52
CA VAL A 43 -4.37 -17.55 46.49
C VAL A 43 -4.59 -16.35 47.40
N ASP A 44 -3.94 -16.40 48.54
CA ASP A 44 -3.80 -15.23 49.44
C ASP A 44 -2.99 -14.16 48.71
N VAL A 45 -3.67 -13.13 48.22
CA VAL A 45 -3.04 -11.98 47.58
C VAL A 45 -2.67 -11.02 48.70
N PRO A 46 -1.39 -10.75 48.94
CA PRO A 46 -1.00 -9.72 49.91
C PRO A 46 -1.50 -8.38 49.45
N GLU A 47 -2.26 -7.72 50.31
CA GLU A 47 -2.75 -6.36 50.17
C GLU A 47 -1.58 -5.40 49.92
N ALA A 48 -1.49 -4.89 48.70
CA ALA A 48 -0.48 -3.90 48.35
C ALA A 48 -0.78 -2.59 49.07
N PRO A 49 0.24 -1.89 49.62
CA PRO A 49 0.02 -0.65 50.34
C PRO A 49 -0.59 0.41 49.44
N GLU A 50 -1.75 0.93 49.88
CA GLU A 50 -2.33 2.18 49.34
C GLU A 50 -1.33 3.31 49.58
N ASN A 51 -0.52 3.64 48.59
CA ASN A 51 0.25 4.86 48.64
C ASN A 51 0.30 5.54 47.27
N LEU A 52 -0.68 6.43 47.07
CA LEU A 52 -0.54 7.79 46.55
C LEU A 52 0.40 7.94 45.33
N LEU A 53 -0.12 7.65 44.15
CA LEU A 53 0.33 8.35 42.95
C LEU A 53 -0.82 9.25 42.48
N PRO A 54 -0.55 10.52 42.13
CA PRO A 54 -1.61 11.44 41.75
C PRO A 54 -2.26 10.99 40.43
N THR A 55 -3.47 10.47 40.53
CA THR A 55 -4.33 9.99 39.45
C THR A 55 -4.60 11.05 38.38
N SER A 56 -4.20 12.31 38.61
CA SER A 56 -4.43 13.41 37.69
C SER A 56 -3.46 13.48 36.50
N VAL A 57 -2.22 12.98 36.63
CA VAL A 57 -1.21 13.05 35.54
C VAL A 57 -1.44 11.96 34.51
N ALA A 58 -1.74 10.73 34.91
CA ALA A 58 -2.01 9.61 34.01
C ALA A 58 -3.26 9.83 33.18
N MET A 59 -4.30 10.47 33.73
CA MET A 59 -5.52 10.80 32.98
C MET A 59 -5.33 11.92 31.95
N SER A 60 -4.41 12.87 32.19
CA SER A 60 -4.14 13.95 31.23
C SER A 60 -3.36 13.48 30.02
N GLU A 61 -2.38 12.58 30.19
CA GLU A 61 -1.60 12.02 29.09
C GLU A 61 -2.43 11.10 28.19
N GLY A 62 -3.24 10.22 28.77
CA GLY A 62 -4.15 9.34 27.99
C GLY A 62 -5.18 10.12 27.19
N ARG A 63 -5.67 11.25 27.71
CA ARG A 63 -6.63 12.11 27.02
C ARG A 63 -6.00 12.92 25.91
N ALA A 64 -4.77 13.38 26.09
CA ALA A 64 -4.02 14.10 25.07
C ALA A 64 -3.65 13.18 23.87
N VAL A 65 -3.19 11.96 24.14
CA VAL A 65 -2.89 10.97 23.10
C VAL A 65 -4.15 10.57 22.32
N SER A 66 -5.29 10.38 23.00
CA SER A 66 -6.56 10.07 22.36
C SER A 66 -7.07 11.20 21.47
N SER A 67 -6.98 12.46 21.91
CA SER A 67 -7.39 13.62 21.10
C SER A 67 -6.51 13.84 19.88
N MET A 68 -5.20 13.62 20.00
CA MET A 68 -4.26 13.70 18.89
C MET A 68 -4.54 12.61 17.84
N SER A 69 -4.80 11.38 18.28
CA SER A 69 -5.14 10.27 17.40
C SER A 69 -6.45 10.52 16.65
N MET A 70 -7.47 11.03 17.30
CA MET A 70 -8.74 11.41 16.67
C MET A 70 -8.56 12.52 15.63
N LEU A 71 -7.73 13.51 15.92
CA LEU A 71 -7.43 14.60 14.98
C LEU A 71 -6.74 14.06 13.72
N MET A 72 -5.74 13.17 13.87
CA MET A 72 -5.07 12.55 12.74
C MET A 72 -6.02 11.70 11.88
N VAL A 73 -6.88 10.90 12.50
CA VAL A 73 -7.89 10.11 11.77
C VAL A 73 -8.84 11.03 11.00
N SER A 74 -9.32 12.10 11.63
CA SER A 74 -10.19 13.09 10.98
C SER A 74 -9.53 13.72 9.77
N GLN A 75 -8.26 14.11 9.87
CA GLN A 75 -7.48 14.67 8.75
C GLN A 75 -7.30 13.64 7.61
N MET A 76 -7.06 12.37 7.94
CA MET A 76 -6.95 11.31 6.93
C MET A 76 -8.26 11.11 6.17
N VAL A 77 -9.39 11.06 6.88
CA VAL A 77 -10.72 10.95 6.27
C VAL A 77 -11.00 12.14 5.36
N GLU A 78 -10.72 13.35 5.82
CA GLU A 78 -10.90 14.57 5.03
C GLU A 78 -10.04 14.56 3.75
N GLN A 79 -8.80 14.10 3.82
CA GLN A 79 -7.94 13.96 2.65
C GLN A 79 -8.51 12.98 1.63
N VAL A 80 -9.03 11.83 2.10
CA VAL A 80 -9.66 10.82 1.22
C VAL A 80 -10.88 11.41 0.53
N GLU A 81 -11.77 12.08 1.28
CA GLU A 81 -12.96 12.69 0.70
C GLU A 81 -12.63 13.80 -0.31
N LYS A 82 -11.67 14.67 0.01
CA LYS A 82 -11.17 15.68 -0.96
C LYS A 82 -10.61 15.04 -2.22
N ALA A 83 -9.86 13.95 -2.09
CA ALA A 83 -9.24 13.27 -3.22
C ALA A 83 -10.23 12.53 -4.12
N ARG A 84 -11.49 12.36 -3.74
CA ARG A 84 -12.53 11.76 -4.60
C ARG A 84 -12.87 12.63 -5.81
N THR A 85 -12.52 13.91 -5.78
CA THR A 85 -12.68 14.81 -6.92
C THR A 85 -11.35 14.97 -7.68
N PRO A 86 -11.35 15.11 -9.02
CA PRO A 86 -10.12 15.34 -9.79
C PRO A 86 -9.31 16.54 -9.31
N LYS A 87 -9.97 17.62 -8.90
CA LYS A 87 -9.32 18.82 -8.36
C LYS A 87 -8.63 18.54 -7.02
N GLY A 88 -9.32 17.84 -6.13
CA GLY A 88 -8.78 17.48 -4.82
C GLY A 88 -7.66 16.46 -4.93
N ALA A 89 -7.79 15.44 -5.82
CA ALA A 89 -6.75 14.46 -6.10
C ALA A 89 -5.45 15.12 -6.55
N ARG A 90 -5.53 16.09 -7.49
CA ARG A 90 -4.37 16.89 -7.92
C ARG A 90 -3.70 17.61 -6.75
N LYS A 91 -4.49 18.28 -5.90
CA LYS A 91 -3.94 19.02 -4.76
C LYS A 91 -3.25 18.10 -3.75
N ILE A 92 -3.85 16.96 -3.42
CA ILE A 92 -3.26 15.96 -2.53
C ILE A 92 -1.97 15.39 -3.15
N ALA A 93 -2.00 15.00 -4.43
CA ALA A 93 -0.83 14.48 -5.11
C ALA A 93 0.31 15.51 -5.17
N GLN A 94 0.01 16.79 -5.38
CA GLN A 94 0.99 17.87 -5.40
C GLN A 94 1.69 18.02 -4.05
N GLY A 95 0.94 17.96 -2.95
CA GLY A 95 1.50 17.99 -1.60
C GLY A 95 2.46 16.82 -1.37
N ILE A 96 2.00 15.58 -1.61
CA ILE A 96 2.81 14.37 -1.43
C ILE A 96 4.05 14.40 -2.33
N ALA A 97 3.91 14.80 -3.59
CA ALA A 97 5.01 14.88 -4.55
C ALA A 97 6.10 15.84 -4.07
N LYS A 98 5.70 17.00 -3.56
CA LYS A 98 6.63 18.01 -3.03
C LYS A 98 7.32 17.54 -1.74
N GLU A 99 6.56 17.04 -0.79
CA GLU A 99 7.05 16.70 0.55
C GLU A 99 7.91 15.43 0.54
N LYS A 100 7.42 14.36 -0.07
CA LYS A 100 8.08 13.06 -0.04
C LYS A 100 9.16 12.89 -1.10
N TYR A 101 8.91 13.38 -2.32
CA TYR A 101 9.78 13.12 -3.48
C TYR A 101 10.56 14.36 -3.94
N ARG A 102 10.38 15.50 -3.29
CA ARG A 102 11.01 16.78 -3.67
C ARG A 102 10.70 17.20 -5.11
N TRP A 103 9.59 16.72 -5.68
CA TRP A 103 9.15 17.09 -7.01
C TRP A 103 8.42 18.43 -6.98
N GLY A 104 9.08 19.45 -7.53
CA GLY A 104 8.54 20.80 -7.62
C GLY A 104 7.47 20.95 -8.73
N SER A 105 7.06 22.19 -8.98
CA SER A 105 5.97 22.51 -9.91
C SER A 105 6.19 21.98 -11.34
N TYR A 106 7.44 22.01 -11.83
CA TYR A 106 7.78 21.48 -13.15
C TYR A 106 7.50 19.97 -13.25
N GLN A 107 7.97 19.17 -12.29
CA GLN A 107 7.70 17.75 -12.27
C GLN A 107 6.21 17.45 -12.08
N PHE A 108 5.54 18.24 -11.25
CA PHE A 108 4.11 18.09 -11.06
C PHE A 108 3.30 18.39 -12.33
N SER A 109 3.71 19.33 -13.17
CA SER A 109 3.06 19.60 -14.46
C SER A 109 3.12 18.38 -15.40
N CYS A 110 4.25 17.66 -15.37
CA CYS A 110 4.37 16.40 -16.10
C CYS A 110 3.45 15.31 -15.54
N LEU A 111 3.35 15.19 -14.21
CA LEU A 111 2.45 14.27 -13.54
C LEU A 111 0.99 14.55 -13.89
N ASP A 112 0.58 15.81 -13.81
CA ASP A 112 -0.77 16.23 -14.15
C ASP A 112 -1.12 15.89 -15.61
N SER A 113 -0.20 16.17 -16.53
CA SER A 113 -0.36 15.81 -17.94
C SER A 113 -0.47 14.30 -18.14
N LEU A 114 0.31 13.51 -17.40
CA LEU A 114 0.30 12.04 -17.49
C LEU A 114 -1.03 11.48 -16.97
N TRP A 115 -1.41 11.79 -15.74
CA TRP A 115 -2.60 11.21 -15.12
C TRP A 115 -3.92 11.79 -15.65
N THR A 116 -3.88 12.96 -16.29
CA THR A 116 -5.00 13.45 -17.09
C THR A 116 -5.23 12.53 -18.30
N LYS A 117 -4.15 12.07 -18.97
CA LYS A 117 -4.26 11.15 -20.11
C LYS A 117 -4.64 9.73 -19.71
N GLU A 118 -4.26 9.29 -18.52
CA GLU A 118 -4.56 7.95 -18.00
C GLU A 118 -6.03 7.81 -17.57
N SER A 119 -6.51 8.72 -16.76
CA SER A 119 -7.82 8.58 -16.10
C SER A 119 -8.61 9.87 -15.96
N ASN A 120 -8.04 11.01 -16.39
CA ASN A 120 -8.50 12.34 -16.02
C ASN A 120 -8.62 12.50 -14.48
N TRP A 121 -7.69 11.89 -13.73
CA TRP A 121 -7.68 11.89 -12.27
C TRP A 121 -8.89 11.20 -11.63
N ASN A 122 -9.58 10.35 -12.37
CA ASN A 122 -10.73 9.61 -11.88
C ASN A 122 -10.27 8.32 -11.17
N TYR A 123 -10.43 8.27 -9.86
CA TYR A 123 -10.05 7.10 -9.07
C TYR A 123 -10.91 5.86 -9.35
N ARG A 124 -12.09 6.03 -9.96
CA ARG A 124 -12.99 4.94 -10.38
C ARG A 124 -12.75 4.47 -11.81
N ALA A 125 -11.83 5.13 -12.53
CA ALA A 125 -11.54 4.75 -13.91
C ALA A 125 -11.08 3.29 -13.99
N ARG A 126 -11.64 2.53 -14.91
CA ARG A 126 -11.26 1.14 -15.18
C ARG A 126 -11.27 0.89 -16.67
N ASN A 127 -10.17 0.34 -17.18
CA ASN A 127 -10.12 -0.11 -18.55
C ASN A 127 -10.81 -1.50 -18.66
N PRO A 128 -11.90 -1.66 -19.42
CA PRO A 128 -12.66 -2.91 -19.46
C PRO A 128 -11.90 -4.05 -20.13
N ARG A 129 -10.93 -3.74 -20.99
CA ARG A 129 -10.14 -4.76 -21.71
C ARG A 129 -8.93 -5.24 -20.92
N THR A 130 -8.23 -4.31 -20.29
CA THR A 130 -6.96 -4.64 -19.60
C THR A 130 -7.13 -4.83 -18.11
N GLY A 131 -8.16 -4.22 -17.51
CA GLY A 131 -8.34 -4.17 -16.07
C GLY A 131 -7.50 -3.10 -15.37
N ALA A 132 -6.78 -2.24 -16.09
CA ALA A 132 -6.08 -1.10 -15.53
C ALA A 132 -7.04 -0.22 -14.71
N HIS A 133 -6.61 0.24 -13.52
CA HIS A 133 -7.52 0.84 -12.55
C HIS A 133 -6.97 2.12 -11.93
N GLY A 134 -7.91 3.04 -11.67
CA GLY A 134 -7.75 4.22 -10.86
C GLY A 134 -6.98 5.34 -11.53
N ILE A 135 -6.56 6.31 -10.71
CA ILE A 135 -5.85 7.52 -11.15
C ILE A 135 -4.61 7.19 -11.98
N PRO A 136 -3.71 6.27 -11.54
CA PRO A 136 -2.49 5.94 -12.27
C PRO A 136 -2.68 4.86 -13.34
N GLN A 137 -3.88 4.31 -13.53
CA GLN A 137 -4.16 3.14 -14.40
C GLN A 137 -3.23 1.95 -14.12
N ALA A 138 -3.14 1.57 -12.83
CA ALA A 138 -2.30 0.47 -12.39
C ALA A 138 -2.70 -0.87 -13.05
N LEU A 139 -1.71 -1.62 -13.54
CA LEU A 139 -1.91 -2.92 -14.20
C LEU A 139 -0.82 -3.94 -13.80
N PRO A 140 -1.17 -5.10 -13.20
CA PRO A 140 -2.46 -5.38 -12.59
C PRO A 140 -2.75 -4.46 -11.40
N ALA A 141 -4.03 -4.15 -11.19
CA ALA A 141 -4.46 -3.20 -10.15
C ALA A 141 -4.09 -3.63 -8.72
N VAL A 142 -4.01 -4.95 -8.47
CA VAL A 142 -3.62 -5.52 -7.17
C VAL A 142 -2.24 -5.08 -6.69
N LYS A 143 -1.36 -4.60 -7.57
CA LYS A 143 -0.06 -4.03 -7.19
C LYS A 143 -0.18 -2.87 -6.21
N MET A 144 -1.34 -2.21 -6.15
CA MET A 144 -1.58 -1.12 -5.20
C MET A 144 -1.70 -1.59 -3.74
N GLU A 145 -1.87 -2.89 -3.50
CA GLU A 145 -1.93 -3.49 -2.16
C GLU A 145 -0.64 -3.31 -1.35
N ILE A 146 0.50 -3.07 -1.99
CA ILE A 146 1.75 -2.74 -1.29
C ILE A 146 1.65 -1.43 -0.50
N ILE A 147 0.67 -0.58 -0.81
CA ILE A 147 0.39 0.64 -0.05
C ILE A 147 -0.74 0.38 0.96
N SER A 148 -1.87 -0.16 0.47
CA SER A 148 -3.03 -0.52 1.31
C SER A 148 -4.04 -1.33 0.51
N THR A 149 -4.80 -2.20 1.17
CA THR A 149 -5.85 -3.04 0.57
C THR A 149 -7.10 -2.26 0.17
N ASP A 150 -7.25 -1.01 0.61
CA ASP A 150 -8.39 -0.14 0.35
C ASP A 150 -8.34 0.60 -1.01
N TRP A 151 -7.36 0.30 -1.85
CA TRP A 151 -7.07 1.00 -3.11
C TRP A 151 -8.27 1.14 -4.06
N ARG A 152 -9.27 0.25 -3.96
CA ARG A 152 -10.45 0.33 -4.82
C ARG A 152 -11.32 1.55 -4.53
N THR A 153 -11.35 1.98 -3.30
CA THR A 153 -12.24 3.04 -2.79
C THR A 153 -11.50 4.28 -2.28
N ASN A 154 -10.19 4.15 -2.06
CA ASN A 154 -9.35 5.22 -1.52
C ASN A 154 -8.42 5.81 -2.60
N PRO A 155 -8.75 7.02 -3.11
CA PRO A 155 -7.91 7.67 -4.11
C PRO A 155 -6.52 8.08 -3.57
N VAL A 156 -6.35 8.29 -2.26
CA VAL A 156 -5.05 8.62 -1.68
C VAL A 156 -4.10 7.43 -1.76
N THR A 157 -4.59 6.21 -1.56
CA THR A 157 -3.82 4.98 -1.76
C THR A 157 -3.34 4.85 -3.21
N GLN A 158 -4.21 5.12 -4.18
CA GLN A 158 -3.86 5.10 -5.60
C GLN A 158 -2.80 6.15 -5.95
N ILE A 159 -2.95 7.37 -5.43
CA ILE A 159 -1.98 8.47 -5.61
C ILE A 159 -0.61 8.06 -5.04
N ARG A 160 -0.57 7.57 -3.79
CA ARG A 160 0.68 7.14 -3.14
C ARG A 160 1.37 6.03 -3.92
N TRP A 161 0.61 5.06 -4.39
CA TRP A 161 1.15 3.99 -5.22
C TRP A 161 1.71 4.52 -6.54
N GLY A 162 0.96 5.34 -7.25
CA GLY A 162 1.38 5.88 -8.54
C GLY A 162 2.64 6.76 -8.45
N LEU A 163 2.76 7.58 -7.39
CA LEU A 163 3.96 8.37 -7.13
C LEU A 163 5.16 7.46 -6.82
N HIS A 164 4.97 6.44 -5.99
CA HIS A 164 6.01 5.45 -5.69
C HIS A 164 6.44 4.68 -6.95
N TYR A 165 5.50 4.24 -7.77
CA TYR A 165 5.79 3.56 -9.03
C TYR A 165 6.62 4.43 -9.98
N ILE A 166 6.26 5.72 -10.11
CA ILE A 166 7.02 6.67 -10.93
C ILE A 166 8.44 6.86 -10.39
N ASP A 167 8.60 6.98 -9.08
CA ASP A 167 9.90 7.15 -8.43
C ASP A 167 10.81 5.96 -8.71
N VAL A 168 10.35 4.75 -8.40
CA VAL A 168 11.15 3.53 -8.56
C VAL A 168 11.45 3.20 -10.03
N ARG A 169 10.50 3.45 -10.94
CA ARG A 169 10.62 3.00 -12.34
C ARG A 169 11.21 4.05 -13.27
N TYR A 170 10.97 5.32 -12.99
CA TYR A 170 11.29 6.44 -13.88
C TYR A 170 12.06 7.56 -13.21
N GLU A 171 12.25 7.51 -11.90
CA GLU A 171 12.86 8.53 -11.05
C GLU A 171 12.06 9.86 -11.01
N THR A 172 11.44 10.25 -12.12
CA THR A 172 10.69 11.52 -12.18
C THR A 172 9.43 11.44 -13.06
N PRO A 173 8.40 12.24 -12.75
CA PRO A 173 7.20 12.35 -13.57
C PRO A 173 7.44 12.73 -15.02
N CYS A 174 8.40 13.62 -15.30
CA CYS A 174 8.69 14.03 -16.67
C CYS A 174 9.30 12.88 -17.50
N ARG A 175 10.11 12.01 -16.89
CA ARG A 175 10.61 10.80 -17.56
C ARG A 175 9.48 9.80 -17.82
N ALA A 176 8.59 9.61 -16.87
CA ALA A 176 7.40 8.78 -17.05
C ALA A 176 6.51 9.29 -18.19
N LEU A 177 6.23 10.60 -18.23
CA LEU A 177 5.47 11.24 -19.31
C LEU A 177 6.16 11.08 -20.67
N ALA A 178 7.48 11.23 -20.71
CA ALA A 178 8.25 11.02 -21.95
C ALA A 178 8.14 9.58 -22.46
N LYS A 179 8.18 8.60 -21.56
CA LYS A 179 7.92 7.18 -21.89
C LYS A 179 6.51 7.00 -22.42
N PHE A 180 5.50 7.52 -21.72
CA PHE A 180 4.10 7.44 -22.14
C PHE A 180 3.87 8.04 -23.55
N LYS A 181 4.48 9.19 -23.85
CA LYS A 181 4.36 9.83 -25.18
C LYS A 181 4.88 8.94 -26.32
N ARG A 182 5.92 8.14 -26.05
CA ARG A 182 6.51 7.22 -27.06
C ARG A 182 5.73 5.91 -27.19
N SER A 183 5.25 5.36 -26.09
CA SER A 183 4.75 3.96 -26.03
C SER A 183 3.27 3.83 -25.70
N ARG A 184 2.61 4.93 -25.32
CA ARG A 184 1.22 4.97 -24.85
C ARG A 184 0.99 4.21 -23.53
N TYR A 185 2.06 3.84 -22.82
CA TYR A 185 2.06 3.30 -21.45
C TYR A 185 3.33 3.73 -20.72
N TYR A 186 3.31 3.66 -19.42
CA TYR A 186 4.45 3.92 -18.56
C TYR A 186 4.51 2.93 -17.39
#